data_f52b0d2e5e8df0e3bd302ef69783467d
#
_entry.id   f52b0d2e5e8df0e3bd302ef69783467d
#
_cell.length_a   1.000
_cell.length_b   1.000
_cell.length_c   1.000
_cell.angle_alpha   90.00
_cell.angle_beta   90.00
_cell.angle_gamma   90.00
#
_symmetry.space_group_name_H-M   'P 1'
#
loop_
_entity.id
_entity.type
_entity.pdbx_description
1 polymer ?
#
loop_
_entity_poly.entity_id
_entity_poly.type
_entity_poly.pdbx_seq_one_letter_code
_entity_poly.pdbx_strand_id
1 'polypeptide(L)'
;MFMSLIYTSLFISSIGIFMLLSKKHILSILIGIELFLNGINLFFITICKSFSDDIANIFILFILVITACEVAIGLAIFLLNQRINKTIDINSLDRL
;
A
#
# COMPACT_ATOMS: atom_id res chain seq x y z
N MET A 1 3.64 -0.63 -24.12
CA MET A 1 3.41 -1.45 -22.92
C MET A 1 4.23 -0.96 -21.72
N PHE A 2 5.54 -0.82 -21.90
CA PHE A 2 6.41 -0.32 -20.81
C PHE A 2 5.97 1.03 -20.29
N MET A 3 5.72 1.98 -21.19
CA MET A 3 5.31 3.34 -20.80
C MET A 3 3.95 3.36 -20.12
N SER A 4 3.01 2.52 -20.58
CA SER A 4 1.69 2.47 -19.95
C SER A 4 1.78 1.94 -18.51
N LEU A 5 2.67 1.00 -18.23
CA LEU A 5 2.89 0.52 -16.87
C LEU A 5 3.49 1.59 -15.98
N ILE A 6 4.42 2.39 -16.52
CA ILE A 6 4.99 3.50 -15.77
C ILE A 6 3.92 4.53 -15.42
N TYR A 7 3.09 4.90 -16.39
CA TYR A 7 2.01 5.85 -16.14
C TYR A 7 1.02 5.31 -15.11
N THR A 8 0.71 4.02 -15.19
CA THR A 8 -0.17 3.38 -14.21
C THR A 8 0.41 3.43 -12.81
N SER A 9 1.71 3.13 -12.68
CA SER A 9 2.38 3.15 -11.37
C SER A 9 2.40 4.56 -10.77
N LEU A 10 2.68 5.56 -11.59
CA LEU A 10 2.67 6.95 -11.15
C LEU A 10 1.25 7.38 -10.73
N PHE A 11 0.25 6.97 -11.48
CA PHE A 11 -1.14 7.27 -11.17
C PHE A 11 -1.56 6.67 -9.83
N ILE A 12 -1.23 5.40 -9.60
CA ILE A 12 -1.56 4.72 -8.35
C ILE A 12 -0.84 5.39 -7.17
N SER A 13 0.44 5.71 -7.34
CA SER A 13 1.20 6.41 -6.30
C SER A 13 0.61 7.78 -5.98
N SER A 14 0.17 8.49 -7.00
CA SER A 14 -0.45 9.80 -6.83
C SER A 14 -1.75 9.71 -6.06
N ILE A 15 -2.57 8.70 -6.34
CA ILE A 15 -3.80 8.46 -5.59
C ILE A 15 -3.48 8.18 -4.13
N GLY A 16 -2.43 7.38 -3.88
CA GLY A 16 -2.01 7.09 -2.51
C GLY A 16 -1.60 8.35 -1.76
N ILE A 17 -0.80 9.20 -2.37
CA ILE A 17 -0.40 10.47 -1.77
C ILE A 17 -1.61 11.37 -1.53
N PHE A 18 -2.52 11.44 -2.48
CA PHE A 18 -3.73 12.23 -2.33
C PHE A 18 -4.55 11.78 -1.12
N MET A 19 -4.70 10.48 -0.95
CA MET A 19 -5.43 9.95 0.19
C MET A 19 -4.74 10.27 1.52
N LEU A 20 -3.40 10.21 1.55
CA LEU A 20 -2.64 10.57 2.75
C LEU A 20 -2.84 12.02 3.15
N LEU A 21 -2.93 12.93 2.18
CA LEU A 21 -3.05 14.35 2.44
C LEU A 21 -4.48 14.78 2.72
N SER A 22 -5.47 14.09 2.15
CA SER A 22 -6.86 14.52 2.18
C SER A 22 -7.66 13.93 3.33
N LYS A 23 -7.29 12.77 3.82
CA LYS A 23 -8.09 12.03 4.80
C LYS A 23 -7.46 12.08 6.17
N LYS A 24 -8.31 12.12 7.20
CA LYS A 24 -7.86 12.16 8.60
C LYS A 24 -8.10 10.85 9.32
N HIS A 25 -8.91 9.95 8.75
CA HIS A 25 -9.16 8.65 9.35
C HIS A 25 -7.94 7.76 9.16
N ILE A 26 -7.63 7.00 10.21
CA ILE A 26 -6.47 6.12 10.17
C ILE A 26 -6.60 5.04 9.09
N LEU A 27 -7.82 4.59 8.82
CA LEU A 27 -8.07 3.62 7.75
C LEU A 27 -7.71 4.20 6.39
N SER A 28 -8.11 5.43 6.11
CA SER A 28 -7.78 6.11 4.86
C SER A 28 -6.28 6.32 4.72
N ILE A 29 -5.60 6.63 5.82
CA ILE A 29 -4.14 6.79 5.84
C ILE A 29 -3.47 5.46 5.52
N LEU A 30 -3.94 4.36 6.10
CA LEU A 30 -3.38 3.04 5.83
C LEU A 30 -3.57 2.65 4.37
N ILE A 31 -4.77 2.88 3.82
CA ILE A 31 -5.04 2.60 2.41
C ILE A 31 -4.16 3.46 1.52
N GLY A 32 -3.98 4.74 1.87
CA GLY A 32 -3.11 5.64 1.12
C GLY A 32 -1.67 5.16 1.09
N ILE A 33 -1.15 4.72 2.23
CA ILE A 33 0.21 4.17 2.31
C ILE A 33 0.31 2.92 1.44
N GLU A 34 -0.66 2.02 1.51
CA GLU A 34 -0.67 0.80 0.72
C GLU A 34 -0.67 1.11 -0.78
N LEU A 35 -1.53 2.02 -1.23
CA LEU A 35 -1.58 2.41 -2.64
C LEU A 35 -0.27 3.05 -3.09
N PHE A 36 0.31 3.90 -2.26
CA PHE A 36 1.59 4.54 -2.57
C PHE A 36 2.69 3.49 -2.73
N LEU A 37 2.79 2.55 -1.79
CA LEU A 37 3.80 1.50 -1.83
C LEU A 37 3.57 0.56 -3.01
N ASN A 38 2.31 0.22 -3.31
CA ASN A 38 1.99 -0.60 -4.46
C ASN A 38 2.40 0.07 -5.77
N GLY A 39 2.19 1.38 -5.88
CA GLY A 39 2.62 2.15 -7.05
C GLY A 39 4.13 2.12 -7.21
N ILE A 40 4.87 2.32 -6.12
CA ILE A 40 6.33 2.26 -6.15
C ILE A 40 6.80 0.86 -6.55
N ASN A 41 6.20 -0.18 -5.99
CA ASN A 41 6.56 -1.55 -6.30
C ASN A 41 6.32 -1.88 -7.77
N LEU A 42 5.19 -1.43 -8.32
CA LEU A 42 4.89 -1.62 -9.74
C LEU A 42 5.91 -0.89 -10.61
N PHE A 43 6.31 0.31 -10.21
CA PHE A 43 7.33 1.08 -10.92
C PHE A 43 8.65 0.31 -10.96
N PHE A 44 9.10 -0.23 -9.82
CA PHE A 44 10.34 -1.02 -9.77
C PHE A 44 10.24 -2.29 -10.61
N ILE A 45 9.12 -2.99 -10.56
CA ILE A 45 8.93 -4.20 -11.37
C ILE A 45 9.01 -3.85 -12.86
N THR A 46 8.40 -2.73 -13.26
CA THR A 46 8.42 -2.30 -14.65
C THR A 46 9.83 -1.99 -15.11
N ILE A 47 10.62 -1.30 -14.28
CA ILE A 47 12.01 -1.01 -14.59
C ILE A 47 12.82 -2.30 -14.67
N CYS A 48 12.66 -3.21 -13.72
CA CYS A 48 13.38 -4.47 -13.72
C CYS A 48 13.09 -5.30 -14.98
N LYS A 49 11.86 -5.26 -15.46
CA LYS A 49 11.48 -5.98 -16.67
C LYS A 49 12.14 -5.43 -17.94
N SER A 50 12.56 -4.16 -17.90
CA SER A 50 13.27 -3.58 -19.04
C SER A 50 14.69 -4.14 -19.19
N PHE A 51 15.24 -4.73 -18.12
CA PHE A 51 16.51 -5.41 -18.15
C PHE A 51 16.26 -6.92 -18.31
N SER A 52 16.61 -7.47 -19.45
CA SER A 52 16.39 -8.90 -19.72
C SER A 52 17.48 -9.74 -19.04
N ASP A 53 17.59 -9.64 -17.72
CA ASP A 53 18.66 -10.28 -16.97
C ASP A 53 18.07 -11.17 -15.86
N ASP A 54 18.80 -12.22 -15.51
CA ASP A 54 18.41 -13.12 -14.42
C ASP A 54 18.38 -12.39 -13.08
N ILE A 55 19.29 -11.42 -12.89
CA ILE A 55 19.33 -10.62 -11.68
C ILE A 55 18.06 -9.80 -11.53
N ALA A 56 17.56 -9.24 -12.64
CA ALA A 56 16.31 -8.50 -12.63
C ALA A 56 15.14 -9.37 -12.19
N ASN A 57 15.11 -10.63 -12.62
CA ASN A 57 14.08 -11.57 -12.19
C ASN A 57 14.13 -11.85 -10.69
N ILE A 58 15.33 -11.94 -10.13
CA ILE A 58 15.51 -12.10 -8.68
C ILE A 58 14.97 -10.87 -7.93
N PHE A 59 15.26 -9.68 -8.42
CA PHE A 59 14.73 -8.44 -7.82
C PHE A 59 13.21 -8.40 -7.86
N ILE A 60 12.61 -8.84 -8.97
CA ILE A 60 11.15 -8.91 -9.08
C ILE A 60 10.57 -9.83 -8.00
N LEU A 61 11.21 -10.98 -7.78
CA LEU A 61 10.77 -11.91 -6.73
C LEU A 61 10.85 -11.27 -5.35
N PHE A 62 11.94 -10.56 -5.05
CA PHE A 62 12.07 -9.84 -3.79
C PHE A 62 10.96 -8.79 -3.61
N ILE A 63 10.67 -8.03 -4.67
CA ILE A 63 9.62 -7.02 -4.62
C ILE A 63 8.26 -7.67 -4.35
N LEU A 64 7.99 -8.81 -4.98
CA LEU A 64 6.73 -9.53 -4.74
C LEU A 64 6.60 -10.00 -3.30
N VAL A 65 7.70 -10.49 -2.70
CA VAL A 65 7.71 -10.90 -1.29
C VAL A 65 7.48 -9.69 -0.38
N ILE A 66 8.15 -8.57 -0.66
CA ILE A 66 7.97 -7.34 0.10
C ILE A 66 6.52 -6.87 0.03
N THR A 67 5.92 -6.90 -1.17
CA THR A 67 4.53 -6.52 -1.36
C THR A 67 3.60 -7.39 -0.54
N ALA A 68 3.83 -8.70 -0.52
CA ALA A 68 3.02 -9.63 0.27
C ALA A 68 3.14 -9.31 1.77
N CYS A 69 4.34 -9.01 2.24
CA CYS A 69 4.55 -8.62 3.64
C CYS A 69 3.84 -7.30 3.97
N GLU A 70 3.89 -6.33 3.08
CA GLU A 70 3.22 -5.05 3.26
C GLU A 70 1.71 -5.23 3.40
N VAL A 71 1.11 -6.06 2.54
CA VAL A 71 -0.32 -6.34 2.60
C VAL A 71 -0.68 -7.02 3.92
N ALA A 72 0.12 -7.99 4.34
CA ALA A 72 -0.12 -8.70 5.60
C ALA A 72 -0.04 -7.75 6.80
N ILE A 73 0.97 -6.89 6.84
CA ILE A 73 1.15 -5.92 7.92
C ILE A 73 0.02 -4.89 7.90
N GLY A 74 -0.33 -4.39 6.73
CA GLY A 74 -1.42 -3.41 6.59
C GLY A 74 -2.74 -3.99 7.05
N LEU A 75 -3.03 -5.24 6.69
CA LEU A 75 -4.25 -5.90 7.13
C LEU A 75 -4.25 -6.11 8.64
N ALA A 76 -3.12 -6.51 9.23
CA ALA A 76 -3.00 -6.68 10.66
C ALA A 76 -3.25 -5.36 11.40
N ILE A 77 -2.66 -4.27 10.92
CA ILE A 77 -2.87 -2.93 11.51
C ILE A 77 -4.33 -2.52 11.38
N PHE A 78 -4.95 -2.77 10.24
CA PHE A 78 -6.35 -2.46 10.02
C PHE A 78 -7.24 -3.20 11.00
N LEU A 79 -7.03 -4.50 11.19
CA LEU A 79 -7.82 -5.30 12.12
C LEU A 79 -7.62 -4.84 13.56
N LEU A 80 -6.39 -4.54 13.94
CA LEU A 80 -6.09 -4.05 15.28
C LEU A 80 -6.77 -2.71 15.52
N ASN A 81 -6.72 -1.81 14.54
CA ASN A 81 -7.36 -0.51 14.62
C ASN A 81 -8.88 -0.64 14.77
N GLN A 82 -9.49 -1.57 14.05
CA GLN A 82 -10.92 -1.82 14.19
C GLN A 82 -11.29 -2.28 15.59
N ARG A 83 -10.48 -3.16 16.16
CA ARG A 83 -10.72 -3.66 17.53
C ARG A 83 -10.63 -2.53 18.54
N ILE A 84 -9.63 -1.68 18.42
CA ILE A 84 -9.44 -0.54 19.33
C ILE A 84 -10.59 0.43 19.20
N ASN A 85 -10.99 0.80 17.99
CA ASN A 85 -12.09 1.73 17.76
C ASN A 85 -13.41 1.18 18.27
N LYS A 86 -13.65 -0.10 18.07
CA LYS A 86 -14.87 -0.75 18.56
C LYS A 86 -14.92 -0.68 20.08
N THR A 87 -13.81 -0.95 20.75
CA THR A 87 -13.71 -0.85 22.21
C THR A 87 -13.94 0.58 22.68
N ILE A 88 -13.35 1.55 22.00
CA ILE A 88 -13.52 2.97 22.34
C ILE A 88 -14.97 3.38 22.15
N ASP A 89 -15.62 2.96 21.07
CA ASP A 89 -17.01 3.28 20.80
C ASP A 89 -17.93 2.73 21.89
N ILE A 90 -17.69 1.49 22.31
CA ILE A 90 -18.45 0.88 23.42
C ILE A 90 -18.24 1.65 24.69
N ASN A 91 -17.02 2.03 25.01
CA ASN A 91 -16.72 2.81 26.20
C ASN A 91 -17.36 4.20 26.14
N SER A 92 -17.41 4.82 24.96
CA SER A 92 -18.09 6.08 24.78
C SER A 92 -19.58 5.97 25.04
N LEU A 93 -20.21 4.89 24.57
CA LEU A 93 -21.64 4.65 24.79
C LEU A 93 -21.94 4.43 26.27
N ASP A 94 -21.06 3.75 26.99
CA ASP A 94 -21.21 3.51 28.42
C ASP A 94 -21.17 4.81 29.22
N ARG A 95 -20.48 5.81 28.72
CA ARG A 95 -20.38 7.12 29.37
C ARG A 95 -21.60 8.01 29.16
N LEU A 96 -22.37 7.71 28.14
CA LEU A 96 -23.59 8.46 27.85
C LEU A 96 -24.74 7.96 28.73
#